data_ad0716b0a683cda9fc751185d93a5b56
#
_entry.id   ad0716b0a683cda9fc751185d93a5b56
#
_cell.length_a   1.000
_cell.length_b   1.000
_cell.length_c   1.000
_cell.angle_alpha   90.00
_cell.angle_beta   90.00
_cell.angle_gamma   90.00
#
_symmetry.space_group_name_H-M   'P 1'
#
loop_
_entity.id
_entity.type
_entity.pdbx_description
1 polymer ?
#
loop_
_entity_poly.entity_id
_entity_poly.type
_entity_poly.pdbx_seq_one_letter_code
_entity_poly.pdbx_strand_id
1 'polypeptide(L)'
;MTRLAVKLSDGFALGRKINADKPIRFTFDGKQIDGFEGDTIASALLANGIRVIGRSWKYHRPRGVLGDGCEEPNALFQVEQGAYTVPNVRGTQAEIYQDMVVRSINAWPSLRFDLLSVFGVFARMLPAGFYYKTFMWPASFWMFYERVIRKASGLGVSPVLEDPEHYIKINQHCDLLVAGSGASGLMAALTAGRAGARVILADEQANFGGRLSSSKDSIDGISTHNWLEQTLTELRAMPNVRLLNRSTVFGYHDDNFVTIAERMTDHKPLAERNQSARERLWRVRAKQVVLATGAHERPIVFGNNDLPGVMLASAVSSYLNDFAVPLAKTAIVFANNDGAYQTALDLSDAGITVAAVIDVRTKANGALVEQVRSLNIDCILGSVVVKANGKRHIKSIQVSALGLDSKTLAGQSRTIACDLLATSGGWNPAIHLFAQSGGKVSWDQAKACFVPDKLVQAQVSIGAANGSFALQECLNDGMHAANIIVQNLGFKSEASAAPQCRAVPEALLQAFW
;
A
#
# COMPACT_ATOMS: atom_id res chain seq x y z
N MET A 1 7.34 22.92 -3.25
CA MET A 1 6.36 21.88 -2.82
C MET A 1 4.96 22.44 -2.98
N THR A 2 4.05 21.66 -3.57
CA THR A 2 2.64 22.06 -3.76
C THR A 2 1.76 21.07 -2.99
N ARG A 3 0.87 21.60 -2.15
CA ARG A 3 -0.15 20.81 -1.43
C ARG A 3 -1.53 21.34 -1.75
N LEU A 4 -2.53 20.46 -1.70
CA LEU A 4 -3.93 20.86 -1.81
C LEU A 4 -4.34 21.63 -0.55
N ALA A 5 -5.41 22.43 -0.67
CA ALA A 5 -6.00 23.10 0.50
C ALA A 5 -6.45 22.03 1.52
N VAL A 6 -6.18 22.30 2.80
CA VAL A 6 -6.35 21.29 3.88
C VAL A 6 -7.81 20.98 4.19
N LYS A 7 -8.80 21.83 3.77
CA LYS A 7 -10.22 21.60 4.04
C LYS A 7 -11.02 21.55 2.74
N LEU A 8 -11.83 20.52 2.58
CA LEU A 8 -12.86 20.43 1.55
C LEU A 8 -14.16 21.09 2.03
N SER A 9 -15.08 21.34 1.10
CA SER A 9 -16.36 22.01 1.35
C SER A 9 -17.28 21.28 2.35
N ASP A 10 -17.12 19.97 2.49
CA ASP A 10 -17.85 19.10 3.43
C ASP A 10 -17.21 19.02 4.82
N GLY A 11 -16.13 19.76 5.07
CA GLY A 11 -15.38 19.74 6.32
C GLY A 11 -14.36 18.60 6.44
N PHE A 12 -14.20 17.76 5.42
CA PHE A 12 -13.18 16.72 5.40
C PHE A 12 -11.77 17.36 5.31
N ALA A 13 -10.89 16.99 6.22
CA ALA A 13 -9.52 17.49 6.22
C ALA A 13 -8.63 16.61 5.34
N LEU A 14 -7.95 17.21 4.37
CA LEU A 14 -6.86 16.57 3.64
C LEU A 14 -5.55 16.63 4.44
N GLY A 15 -4.62 15.72 4.16
CA GLY A 15 -3.30 15.72 4.78
C GLY A 15 -3.30 15.24 6.23
N ARG A 16 -4.17 14.31 6.59
CA ARG A 16 -4.35 13.82 7.96
C ARG A 16 -3.11 13.15 8.57
N LYS A 17 -2.21 12.64 7.74
CA LYS A 17 -0.96 12.00 8.20
C LYS A 17 0.22 12.96 8.31
N ILE A 18 0.08 14.19 7.80
CA ILE A 18 1.16 15.18 7.84
C ILE A 18 0.87 16.29 8.85
N ASN A 19 1.94 16.79 9.47
CA ASN A 19 1.89 17.98 10.31
C ASN A 19 2.44 19.19 9.54
N ALA A 20 1.54 20.01 8.98
CA ALA A 20 1.90 21.17 8.17
C ALA A 20 2.69 22.25 8.93
N ASP A 21 2.61 22.26 10.27
CA ASP A 21 3.33 23.22 11.11
C ASP A 21 4.80 22.80 11.36
N LYS A 22 5.17 21.60 10.93
CA LYS A 22 6.53 21.04 11.07
C LYS A 22 7.14 20.73 9.72
N PRO A 23 7.67 21.72 9.00
CA PRO A 23 8.37 21.51 7.75
C PRO A 23 9.67 20.73 7.98
N ILE A 24 9.96 19.81 7.06
CA ILE A 24 11.17 18.99 7.04
C ILE A 24 11.86 19.21 5.69
N ARG A 25 13.18 19.26 5.72
CA ARG A 25 14.01 19.30 4.52
C ARG A 25 14.95 18.10 4.48
N PHE A 26 14.97 17.41 3.34
CA PHE A 26 15.83 16.27 3.09
C PHE A 26 16.47 16.36 1.70
N THR A 27 17.38 15.46 1.38
CA THR A 27 18.09 15.44 0.08
C THR A 27 17.67 14.23 -0.73
N PHE A 28 17.30 14.44 -2.00
CA PHE A 28 17.09 13.36 -2.97
C PHE A 28 18.00 13.56 -4.20
N ASP A 29 18.87 12.57 -4.48
CA ASP A 29 19.88 12.63 -5.54
C ASP A 29 20.67 13.95 -5.55
N GLY A 30 21.06 14.42 -4.37
CA GLY A 30 21.83 15.66 -4.18
C GLY A 30 21.01 16.95 -4.26
N LYS A 31 19.68 16.87 -4.41
CA LYS A 31 18.79 18.05 -4.43
C LYS A 31 18.01 18.15 -3.15
N GLN A 32 17.89 19.35 -2.62
CA GLN A 32 17.02 19.62 -1.47
C GLN A 32 15.55 19.49 -1.83
N ILE A 33 14.81 18.78 -1.02
CA ILE A 33 13.37 18.50 -1.14
C ILE A 33 12.71 18.89 0.16
N ASP A 34 11.61 19.62 0.07
CA ASP A 34 10.80 20.00 1.23
C ASP A 34 9.65 19.01 1.44
N GLY A 35 9.32 18.73 2.67
CA GLY A 35 8.19 17.92 3.10
C GLY A 35 7.70 18.37 4.47
N PHE A 36 6.85 17.56 5.09
CA PHE A 36 6.35 17.78 6.45
C PHE A 36 6.55 16.55 7.32
N GLU A 37 6.56 16.73 8.64
CA GLU A 37 6.51 15.60 9.57
C GLU A 37 5.32 14.69 9.24
N GLY A 38 5.54 13.38 9.16
CA GLY A 38 4.55 12.39 8.76
C GLY A 38 4.55 12.05 7.26
N ASP A 39 5.23 12.83 6.42
CA ASP A 39 5.44 12.43 5.02
C ASP A 39 6.31 11.18 4.93
N THR A 40 5.99 10.34 3.96
CA THR A 40 6.90 9.30 3.49
C THR A 40 7.81 9.87 2.39
N ILE A 41 8.91 9.17 2.07
CA ILE A 41 9.76 9.56 0.93
C ILE A 41 8.91 9.68 -0.34
N ALA A 42 8.01 8.74 -0.60
CA ALA A 42 7.16 8.74 -1.79
C ALA A 42 6.19 9.92 -1.82
N SER A 43 5.48 10.22 -0.72
CA SER A 43 4.53 11.34 -0.66
C SER A 43 5.23 12.70 -0.81
N ALA A 44 6.40 12.87 -0.18
CA ALA A 44 7.18 14.09 -0.30
C ALA A 44 7.70 14.31 -1.73
N LEU A 45 8.21 13.25 -2.40
CA LEU A 45 8.67 13.34 -3.80
C LEU A 45 7.52 13.70 -4.74
N LEU A 46 6.35 13.04 -4.60
CA LEU A 46 5.16 13.34 -5.39
C LEU A 46 4.67 14.79 -5.19
N ALA A 47 4.67 15.29 -3.95
CA ALA A 47 4.29 16.67 -3.64
C ALA A 47 5.24 17.71 -4.23
N ASN A 48 6.48 17.34 -4.50
CA ASN A 48 7.45 18.18 -5.20
C ASN A 48 7.44 17.94 -6.73
N GLY A 49 6.44 17.22 -7.26
CA GLY A 49 6.29 16.96 -8.69
C GLY A 49 7.29 15.96 -9.27
N ILE A 50 8.01 15.21 -8.41
CA ILE A 50 8.98 14.20 -8.83
C ILE A 50 8.22 12.90 -9.11
N ARG A 51 7.90 12.67 -10.37
CA ARG A 51 7.10 11.52 -10.82
C ARG A 51 7.94 10.32 -11.24
N VAL A 52 9.18 10.53 -11.68
CA VAL A 52 10.14 9.47 -12.01
C VAL A 52 11.02 9.27 -10.79
N ILE A 53 10.86 8.14 -10.11
CA ILE A 53 11.55 7.81 -8.86
C ILE A 53 12.59 6.70 -9.01
N GLY A 54 12.52 5.96 -10.11
CA GLY A 54 13.41 4.85 -10.40
C GLY A 54 13.41 4.48 -11.88
N ARG A 55 14.17 3.45 -12.21
CA ARG A 55 14.23 2.83 -13.54
C ARG A 55 14.02 1.34 -13.41
N SER A 56 13.44 0.71 -14.46
CA SER A 56 13.29 -0.74 -14.47
C SER A 56 14.66 -1.42 -14.59
N TRP A 57 14.77 -2.58 -13.99
CA TRP A 57 16.02 -3.33 -13.92
C TRP A 57 16.64 -3.61 -15.30
N LYS A 58 15.88 -4.14 -16.25
CA LYS A 58 16.43 -4.68 -17.51
C LYS A 58 16.52 -3.65 -18.63
N TYR A 59 15.47 -2.85 -18.78
CA TYR A 59 15.33 -1.92 -19.92
C TYR A 59 15.46 -0.46 -19.50
N HIS A 60 15.70 -0.19 -18.24
CA HIS A 60 15.82 1.16 -17.69
C HIS A 60 14.64 2.09 -18.05
N ARG A 61 13.45 1.51 -18.17
CA ARG A 61 12.23 2.28 -18.39
C ARG A 61 11.93 3.14 -17.17
N PRO A 62 11.45 4.37 -17.34
CA PRO A 62 11.05 5.21 -16.20
C PRO A 62 10.01 4.50 -15.34
N ARG A 63 10.15 4.61 -14.02
CA ARG A 63 9.23 4.08 -13.02
C ARG A 63 8.75 5.20 -12.12
N GLY A 64 7.43 5.21 -11.83
CA GLY A 64 6.79 6.07 -10.84
C GLY A 64 6.31 5.28 -9.65
N VAL A 65 5.69 5.95 -8.70
CA VAL A 65 4.96 5.33 -7.60
C VAL A 65 3.69 4.68 -8.15
N LEU A 66 3.46 3.42 -7.82
CA LEU A 66 2.28 2.65 -8.20
C LEU A 66 1.28 2.53 -7.03
N GLY A 67 1.77 2.13 -5.85
CA GLY A 67 1.02 1.88 -4.62
C GLY A 67 1.36 2.87 -3.51
N ASP A 68 0.76 2.68 -2.33
CA ASP A 68 1.01 3.52 -1.14
C ASP A 68 1.49 2.70 0.07
N GLY A 69 1.54 1.37 -0.03
CA GLY A 69 1.91 0.46 1.03
C GLY A 69 3.11 -0.43 0.70
N CYS A 70 3.13 -1.62 1.29
CA CYS A 70 4.19 -2.62 1.09
C CYS A 70 4.15 -3.29 -0.30
N GLU A 71 3.08 -3.16 -1.04
CA GLU A 71 2.91 -3.66 -2.41
C GLU A 71 3.64 -2.81 -3.45
N GLU A 72 4.14 -1.62 -3.09
CA GLU A 72 4.85 -0.72 -4.01
C GLU A 72 6.15 -1.35 -4.57
N PRO A 73 6.25 -1.58 -5.90
CA PRO A 73 7.39 -2.30 -6.46
C PRO A 73 8.55 -1.40 -6.89
N ASN A 74 8.34 -0.09 -7.07
CA ASN A 74 9.29 0.81 -7.74
C ASN A 74 9.99 1.79 -6.80
N ALA A 75 9.34 2.17 -5.68
CA ALA A 75 9.84 3.19 -4.75
C ALA A 75 10.86 2.60 -3.76
N LEU A 76 11.94 2.06 -4.28
CA LEU A 76 13.07 1.57 -3.49
C LEU A 76 14.21 2.57 -3.57
N PHE A 77 14.78 2.91 -2.41
CA PHE A 77 15.82 3.94 -2.28
C PHE A 77 16.96 3.45 -1.42
N GLN A 78 18.12 4.06 -1.61
CA GLN A 78 19.20 3.99 -0.65
C GLN A 78 19.13 5.20 0.26
N VAL A 79 19.07 4.94 1.57
CA VAL A 79 18.95 5.96 2.60
C VAL A 79 20.25 6.07 3.35
N GLU A 80 20.64 7.30 3.71
CA GLU A 80 21.83 7.68 4.43
C GLU A 80 23.17 7.35 3.72
N GLN A 81 24.26 7.58 4.42
CA GLN A 81 25.64 7.44 3.93
C GLN A 81 26.54 6.81 4.98
N GLY A 82 27.68 6.28 4.50
CA GLY A 82 28.69 5.69 5.38
C GLY A 82 28.16 4.50 6.16
N ALA A 83 28.39 4.47 7.46
CA ALA A 83 27.99 3.40 8.36
C ALA A 83 26.45 3.30 8.51
N TYR A 84 25.73 4.41 8.35
CA TYR A 84 24.26 4.47 8.47
C TYR A 84 23.52 4.13 7.17
N THR A 85 24.23 3.72 6.12
CA THR A 85 23.63 3.40 4.83
C THR A 85 22.65 2.23 4.95
N VAL A 86 21.40 2.43 4.49
CA VAL A 86 20.37 1.39 4.39
C VAL A 86 19.97 1.23 2.92
N PRO A 87 20.27 0.09 2.30
CA PRO A 87 19.87 -0.18 0.92
C PRO A 87 18.43 -0.66 0.83
N ASN A 88 17.81 -0.43 -0.33
CA ASN A 88 16.50 -0.97 -0.70
C ASN A 88 15.36 -0.60 0.26
N VAL A 89 15.40 0.59 0.83
CA VAL A 89 14.34 1.11 1.70
C VAL A 89 13.11 1.44 0.87
N ARG A 90 11.96 0.94 1.30
CA ARG A 90 10.68 1.21 0.62
C ARG A 90 10.17 2.59 0.98
N GLY A 91 10.12 3.48 -0.01
CA GLY A 91 9.80 4.89 0.20
C GLY A 91 8.35 5.19 0.54
N THR A 92 7.43 4.23 0.38
CA THR A 92 6.03 4.34 0.82
C THR A 92 5.85 4.08 2.31
N GLN A 93 6.84 3.45 2.96
CA GLN A 93 6.81 3.10 4.38
C GLN A 93 7.83 3.87 5.22
N ALA A 94 8.84 4.46 4.57
CA ALA A 94 9.87 5.24 5.25
C ALA A 94 9.44 6.70 5.36
N GLU A 95 9.29 7.16 6.61
CA GLU A 95 9.02 8.56 6.94
C GLU A 95 10.27 9.40 6.71
N ILE A 96 10.09 10.62 6.23
CA ILE A 96 11.20 11.57 6.11
C ILE A 96 11.52 12.22 7.46
N TYR A 97 12.77 12.61 7.64
CA TYR A 97 13.24 13.40 8.78
C TYR A 97 14.24 14.45 8.31
N GLN A 98 14.51 15.42 9.19
CA GLN A 98 15.39 16.54 8.90
C GLN A 98 16.80 16.05 8.50
N ASP A 99 17.30 16.57 7.37
CA ASP A 99 18.63 16.28 6.78
C ASP A 99 18.85 14.83 6.32
N MET A 100 17.78 14.05 6.18
CA MET A 100 17.83 12.71 5.60
C MET A 100 18.42 12.72 4.19
N VAL A 101 19.30 11.76 3.88
CA VAL A 101 19.89 11.61 2.56
C VAL A 101 19.27 10.41 1.84
N VAL A 102 18.60 10.68 0.72
CA VAL A 102 17.95 9.66 -0.10
C VAL A 102 18.54 9.64 -1.50
N ARG A 103 18.80 8.45 -2.02
CA ARG A 103 19.33 8.25 -3.38
C ARG A 103 18.50 7.23 -4.13
N SER A 104 18.28 7.49 -5.42
CA SER A 104 17.78 6.50 -6.36
C SER A 104 18.81 5.39 -6.57
N ILE A 105 18.37 4.15 -6.82
CA ILE A 105 19.28 2.99 -6.85
C ILE A 105 19.49 2.40 -8.23
N ASN A 106 18.74 2.80 -9.23
CA ASN A 106 18.78 2.18 -10.57
C ASN A 106 18.79 3.20 -11.70
N ALA A 107 19.80 4.05 -11.75
CA ALA A 107 20.03 4.98 -12.88
C ALA A 107 21.49 5.41 -12.92
N TRP A 108 22.04 5.63 -14.12
CA TRP A 108 23.39 6.16 -14.29
C TRP A 108 23.49 7.05 -15.54
N PRO A 109 24.02 8.30 -15.42
CA PRO A 109 24.46 8.99 -14.20
C PRO A 109 23.32 9.58 -13.35
N SER A 110 22.08 9.64 -13.84
CA SER A 110 20.96 10.19 -13.09
C SER A 110 19.61 9.64 -13.58
N LEU A 111 18.55 9.74 -12.77
CA LEU A 111 17.17 9.40 -13.16
C LEU A 111 16.70 10.18 -14.41
N ARG A 112 17.10 11.45 -14.53
CA ARG A 112 16.71 12.29 -15.67
C ARG A 112 17.41 11.90 -16.95
N PHE A 113 18.69 11.58 -16.86
CA PHE A 113 19.53 11.20 -17.99
C PHE A 113 20.25 9.89 -17.65
N ASP A 114 19.66 8.79 -18.10
CA ASP A 114 20.13 7.44 -17.82
C ASP A 114 20.69 6.82 -19.11
N LEU A 115 22.00 6.67 -19.16
CA LEU A 115 22.71 6.08 -20.32
C LEU A 115 22.37 4.60 -20.50
N LEU A 116 22.04 3.89 -19.39
CA LEU A 116 21.69 2.48 -19.45
C LEU A 116 20.34 2.26 -20.14
N SER A 117 19.52 3.31 -20.35
CA SER A 117 18.29 3.24 -21.11
C SER A 117 18.47 2.80 -22.58
N VAL A 118 19.69 2.83 -23.10
CA VAL A 118 20.05 2.28 -24.41
C VAL A 118 19.71 0.78 -24.51
N PHE A 119 19.78 0.03 -23.41
CA PHE A 119 19.35 -1.37 -23.39
C PHE A 119 17.88 -1.56 -23.80
N GLY A 120 17.04 -0.57 -23.60
CA GLY A 120 15.65 -0.58 -24.07
C GLY A 120 15.51 -0.62 -25.60
N VAL A 121 16.48 -0.06 -26.34
CA VAL A 121 16.51 -0.11 -27.81
C VAL A 121 16.76 -1.54 -28.29
N PHE A 122 17.59 -2.28 -27.56
CA PHE A 122 17.94 -3.68 -27.84
C PHE A 122 17.00 -4.69 -27.15
N ALA A 123 15.83 -4.27 -26.69
CA ALA A 123 14.90 -5.09 -25.89
C ALA A 123 14.56 -6.44 -26.56
N ARG A 124 14.42 -6.46 -27.90
CA ARG A 124 14.15 -7.69 -28.67
C ARG A 124 15.30 -8.71 -28.60
N MET A 125 16.53 -8.25 -28.43
CA MET A 125 17.73 -9.10 -28.33
C MET A 125 17.96 -9.62 -26.91
N LEU A 126 17.21 -9.12 -25.93
CA LEU A 126 17.33 -9.47 -24.50
C LEU A 126 16.06 -10.22 -24.02
N PRO A 127 15.82 -11.47 -24.48
CA PRO A 127 14.63 -12.23 -24.06
C PRO A 127 14.67 -12.55 -22.56
N ALA A 128 13.56 -13.07 -22.01
CA ALA A 128 13.53 -13.54 -20.64
C ALA A 128 14.63 -14.60 -20.41
N GLY A 129 15.35 -14.48 -19.29
CA GLY A 129 16.45 -15.40 -18.96
C GLY A 129 17.72 -15.23 -19.81
N PHE A 130 17.86 -14.11 -20.57
CA PHE A 130 19.03 -13.86 -21.41
C PHE A 130 20.37 -14.02 -20.65
N TYR A 131 20.42 -13.61 -19.39
CA TYR A 131 21.61 -13.68 -18.56
C TYR A 131 22.03 -15.12 -18.22
N TYR A 132 21.09 -16.04 -18.08
CA TYR A 132 21.40 -17.47 -17.94
C TYR A 132 21.98 -18.07 -19.21
N LYS A 133 21.50 -17.65 -20.38
CA LYS A 133 21.94 -18.17 -21.66
C LYS A 133 23.24 -17.54 -22.16
N THR A 134 23.41 -16.22 -21.93
CA THR A 134 24.52 -15.44 -22.52
C THR A 134 25.77 -15.46 -21.64
N PHE A 135 25.65 -15.50 -20.30
CA PHE A 135 26.76 -15.35 -19.36
C PHE A 135 27.16 -16.65 -18.64
N MET A 136 26.68 -17.79 -19.11
CA MET A 136 27.04 -19.10 -18.55
C MET A 136 28.35 -19.65 -19.11
N TRP A 137 28.85 -19.09 -20.21
CA TRP A 137 30.08 -19.57 -20.84
C TRP A 137 31.07 -18.43 -21.11
N PRO A 138 32.36 -18.61 -20.84
CA PRO A 138 32.92 -19.73 -20.08
C PRO A 138 32.56 -19.65 -18.57
N ALA A 139 32.29 -20.79 -17.96
CA ALA A 139 31.81 -20.87 -16.56
C ALA A 139 32.80 -20.23 -15.56
N SER A 140 34.09 -20.24 -15.86
CA SER A 140 35.15 -19.62 -15.04
C SER A 140 35.00 -18.10 -14.92
N PHE A 141 34.30 -17.42 -15.84
CA PHE A 141 34.06 -15.99 -15.81
C PHE A 141 32.76 -15.60 -15.08
N TRP A 142 32.01 -16.56 -14.54
CA TRP A 142 30.74 -16.29 -13.86
C TRP A 142 30.86 -15.21 -12.76
N MET A 143 31.86 -15.27 -11.92
CA MET A 143 32.05 -14.29 -10.84
C MET A 143 32.31 -12.87 -11.36
N PHE A 144 32.88 -12.73 -12.56
CA PHE A 144 33.03 -11.44 -13.21
C PHE A 144 31.67 -10.95 -13.77
N TYR A 145 30.97 -11.82 -14.50
CA TYR A 145 29.66 -11.50 -15.05
C TYR A 145 28.66 -11.17 -13.95
N GLU A 146 28.66 -11.92 -12.85
CA GLU A 146 27.78 -11.72 -11.70
C GLU A 146 27.94 -10.32 -11.11
N ARG A 147 29.17 -9.83 -10.93
CA ARG A 147 29.44 -8.48 -10.42
C ARG A 147 28.82 -7.40 -11.32
N VAL A 148 28.95 -7.56 -12.62
CA VAL A 148 28.39 -6.62 -13.59
C VAL A 148 26.86 -6.68 -13.59
N ILE A 149 26.28 -7.88 -13.60
CA ILE A 149 24.84 -8.11 -13.54
C ILE A 149 24.26 -7.54 -12.25
N ARG A 150 24.90 -7.80 -11.09
CA ARG A 150 24.49 -7.27 -9.78
C ARG A 150 24.49 -5.74 -9.77
N LYS A 151 25.54 -5.12 -10.28
CA LYS A 151 25.62 -3.66 -10.40
C LYS A 151 24.54 -3.09 -11.32
N ALA A 152 24.24 -3.78 -12.42
CA ALA A 152 23.22 -3.40 -13.38
C ALA A 152 21.80 -3.71 -12.89
N SER A 153 21.61 -4.58 -11.88
CA SER A 153 20.30 -4.93 -11.34
C SER A 153 19.64 -3.79 -10.55
N GLY A 154 20.40 -2.75 -10.21
CA GLY A 154 19.88 -1.56 -9.53
C GLY A 154 19.49 -1.79 -8.08
N LEU A 155 20.02 -2.82 -7.44
CA LEU A 155 19.89 -3.00 -6.00
C LEU A 155 20.84 -2.05 -5.27
N GLY A 156 20.42 -1.58 -4.10
CA GLY A 156 21.26 -0.73 -3.24
C GLY A 156 22.52 -1.46 -2.78
N VAL A 157 23.49 -0.69 -2.34
CA VAL A 157 24.79 -1.20 -1.88
C VAL A 157 24.83 -1.21 -0.36
N SER A 158 25.14 -2.37 0.23
CA SER A 158 25.33 -2.50 1.67
C SER A 158 26.51 -1.66 2.16
N PRO A 159 26.45 -1.12 3.40
CA PRO A 159 27.59 -0.43 4.00
C PRO A 159 28.77 -1.39 4.19
N VAL A 160 29.99 -0.84 4.14
CA VAL A 160 31.24 -1.57 4.42
C VAL A 160 31.84 -1.16 5.76
N LEU A 161 31.32 -0.12 6.38
CA LEU A 161 31.71 0.34 7.71
C LEU A 161 30.90 -0.40 8.77
N GLU A 162 31.46 -0.49 9.98
CA GLU A 162 30.78 -1.08 11.13
C GLU A 162 29.49 -0.31 11.44
N ASP A 163 28.43 -1.05 11.72
CA ASP A 163 27.12 -0.49 12.08
C ASP A 163 27.18 0.06 13.52
N PRO A 164 26.99 1.37 13.73
CA PRO A 164 27.02 1.96 15.07
C PRO A 164 25.69 1.83 15.84
N GLU A 165 24.65 1.29 15.21
CA GLU A 165 23.30 1.23 15.78
C GLU A 165 23.11 -0.03 16.64
N HIS A 166 22.12 0.00 17.54
CA HIS A 166 21.83 -1.08 18.46
C HIS A 166 20.54 -1.81 18.13
N TYR A 167 20.55 -3.12 18.35
CA TYR A 167 19.42 -4.01 18.09
C TYR A 167 19.10 -4.83 19.32
N ILE A 168 17.82 -4.94 19.69
CA ILE A 168 17.40 -5.69 20.85
C ILE A 168 16.39 -6.78 20.50
N LYS A 169 16.33 -7.82 21.33
CA LYS A 169 15.40 -8.94 21.19
C LYS A 169 14.56 -9.06 22.45
N ILE A 170 13.24 -9.21 22.29
CA ILE A 170 12.30 -9.36 23.40
C ILE A 170 11.50 -10.64 23.21
N ASN A 171 11.38 -11.42 24.28
CA ASN A 171 10.45 -12.54 24.35
C ASN A 171 9.20 -12.09 25.09
N GLN A 172 8.03 -12.36 24.53
CA GLN A 172 6.74 -11.91 25.08
C GLN A 172 5.69 -13.00 24.94
N HIS A 173 4.76 -13.06 25.88
CA HIS A 173 3.55 -13.87 25.81
C HIS A 173 2.32 -12.97 25.80
N CYS A 174 1.31 -13.36 25.02
CA CYS A 174 0.00 -12.70 25.03
C CYS A 174 -1.13 -13.73 24.88
N ASP A 175 -2.33 -13.32 25.21
CA ASP A 175 -3.52 -14.14 25.00
C ASP A 175 -3.99 -14.01 23.54
N LEU A 176 -3.89 -12.80 22.97
CA LEU A 176 -4.22 -12.51 21.59
C LEU A 176 -3.14 -11.64 20.92
N LEU A 177 -2.64 -12.07 19.76
CA LEU A 177 -1.88 -11.24 18.84
C LEU A 177 -2.77 -10.85 17.66
N VAL A 178 -2.86 -9.57 17.36
CA VAL A 178 -3.56 -9.03 16.18
C VAL A 178 -2.52 -8.44 15.22
N ALA A 179 -2.45 -8.97 14.01
CA ALA A 179 -1.58 -8.49 12.94
C ALA A 179 -2.37 -7.63 11.95
N GLY A 180 -2.13 -6.32 11.97
CA GLY A 180 -2.83 -5.30 11.19
C GLY A 180 -3.88 -4.53 12.00
N SER A 181 -3.88 -3.21 11.84
CA SER A 181 -4.73 -2.27 12.58
C SER A 181 -5.81 -1.60 11.71
N GLY A 182 -6.24 -2.25 10.63
CA GLY A 182 -7.43 -1.82 9.90
C GLY A 182 -8.70 -1.94 10.75
N ALA A 183 -9.87 -1.63 10.19
CA ALA A 183 -11.15 -1.66 10.91
C ALA A 183 -11.37 -2.97 11.67
N SER A 184 -11.13 -4.12 11.03
CA SER A 184 -11.32 -5.43 11.67
C SER A 184 -10.31 -5.70 12.78
N GLY A 185 -9.04 -5.32 12.60
CA GLY A 185 -8.00 -5.52 13.61
C GLY A 185 -8.20 -4.63 14.84
N LEU A 186 -8.60 -3.38 14.65
CA LEU A 186 -8.95 -2.46 15.74
C LEU A 186 -10.15 -2.97 16.55
N MET A 187 -11.21 -3.43 15.87
CA MET A 187 -12.37 -4.01 16.54
C MET A 187 -12.00 -5.28 17.32
N ALA A 188 -11.16 -6.14 16.74
CA ALA A 188 -10.70 -7.35 17.44
C ALA A 188 -9.88 -7.00 18.69
N ALA A 189 -8.96 -6.05 18.59
CA ALA A 189 -8.12 -5.61 19.71
C ALA A 189 -8.96 -4.94 20.80
N LEU A 190 -9.93 -4.08 20.43
CA LEU A 190 -10.82 -3.37 21.35
C LEU A 190 -11.71 -4.35 22.11
N THR A 191 -12.36 -5.28 21.40
CA THR A 191 -13.24 -6.28 22.00
C THR A 191 -12.48 -7.19 22.98
N ALA A 192 -11.31 -7.67 22.57
CA ALA A 192 -10.50 -8.53 23.43
C ALA A 192 -9.87 -7.77 24.60
N GLY A 193 -9.47 -6.52 24.39
CA GLY A 193 -8.93 -5.65 25.44
C GLY A 193 -9.96 -5.34 26.52
N ARG A 194 -11.20 -5.01 26.15
CA ARG A 194 -12.32 -4.80 27.08
C ARG A 194 -12.64 -6.04 27.89
N ALA A 195 -12.51 -7.23 27.31
CA ALA A 195 -12.70 -8.49 28.02
C ALA A 195 -11.55 -8.81 28.99
N GLY A 196 -10.48 -8.02 29.03
CA GLY A 196 -9.33 -8.21 29.94
C GLY A 196 -8.23 -9.12 29.37
N ALA A 197 -8.31 -9.59 28.15
CA ALA A 197 -7.25 -10.36 27.52
C ALA A 197 -5.97 -9.52 27.29
N ARG A 198 -4.80 -10.14 27.43
CA ARG A 198 -3.52 -9.49 27.10
C ARG A 198 -3.38 -9.46 25.57
N VAL A 199 -3.52 -8.28 24.99
CA VAL A 199 -3.51 -8.08 23.54
C VAL A 199 -2.23 -7.40 23.09
N ILE A 200 -1.65 -7.88 21.98
CA ILE A 200 -0.64 -7.17 21.19
C ILE A 200 -1.27 -6.86 19.83
N LEU A 201 -1.39 -5.58 19.48
CA LEU A 201 -1.79 -5.12 18.14
C LEU A 201 -0.54 -4.57 17.44
N ALA A 202 -0.13 -5.21 16.34
CA ALA A 202 1.03 -4.80 15.55
C ALA A 202 0.61 -4.34 14.15
N ASP A 203 1.18 -3.21 13.70
CA ASP A 203 0.98 -2.67 12.36
C ASP A 203 2.30 -2.17 11.78
N GLU A 204 2.54 -2.44 10.50
CA GLU A 204 3.76 -2.04 9.81
C GLU A 204 3.84 -0.53 9.51
N GLN A 205 2.70 0.15 9.49
CA GLN A 205 2.62 1.59 9.21
C GLN A 205 2.98 2.43 10.45
N ALA A 206 3.37 3.67 10.20
CA ALA A 206 3.63 4.66 11.26
C ALA A 206 2.36 4.98 12.05
N ASN A 207 1.22 5.03 11.37
CA ASN A 207 -0.08 5.35 11.95
C ASN A 207 -1.00 4.13 11.88
N PHE A 208 -1.72 3.87 12.97
CA PHE A 208 -2.77 2.87 13.00
C PHE A 208 -3.99 3.30 12.17
N GLY A 209 -4.84 2.34 11.80
CA GLY A 209 -6.12 2.57 11.15
C GLY A 209 -6.24 2.01 9.73
N GLY A 210 -5.11 1.65 9.09
CA GLY A 210 -5.13 1.16 7.73
C GLY A 210 -5.86 2.15 6.80
N ARG A 211 -6.86 1.67 6.07
CA ARG A 211 -7.62 2.52 5.12
C ARG A 211 -8.66 3.44 5.78
N LEU A 212 -8.95 3.30 7.07
CA LEU A 212 -9.85 4.23 7.78
C LEU A 212 -9.30 5.66 7.75
N SER A 213 -7.99 5.84 7.73
CA SER A 213 -7.37 7.18 7.71
C SER A 213 -7.74 7.97 6.46
N SER A 214 -7.81 7.31 5.31
CA SER A 214 -8.14 7.94 4.02
C SER A 214 -9.63 7.87 3.65
N SER A 215 -10.46 7.15 4.43
CA SER A 215 -11.90 7.01 4.16
C SER A 215 -12.70 8.25 4.55
N LYS A 216 -13.72 8.56 3.74
CA LYS A 216 -14.73 9.59 4.00
C LYS A 216 -16.03 9.02 4.62
N ASP A 217 -16.04 7.73 4.94
CA ASP A 217 -17.19 7.08 5.56
C ASP A 217 -17.42 7.57 7.00
N SER A 218 -18.55 7.14 7.57
CA SER A 218 -18.91 7.35 8.98
C SER A 218 -19.17 6.01 9.66
N ILE A 219 -18.83 5.94 10.95
CA ILE A 219 -19.09 4.83 11.85
C ILE A 219 -19.87 5.39 13.04
N ASP A 220 -21.04 4.83 13.36
CA ASP A 220 -21.97 5.34 14.39
C ASP A 220 -22.27 6.84 14.27
N GLY A 221 -22.37 7.35 13.03
CA GLY A 221 -22.66 8.75 12.74
C GLY A 221 -21.49 9.72 12.91
N ILE A 222 -20.30 9.26 13.30
CA ILE A 222 -19.08 10.08 13.35
C ILE A 222 -18.13 9.70 12.22
N SER A 223 -17.24 10.61 11.82
CA SER A 223 -16.25 10.31 10.76
C SER A 223 -15.35 9.15 11.16
N THR A 224 -14.90 8.35 10.17
CA THR A 224 -13.94 7.27 10.39
C THR A 224 -12.69 7.73 11.13
N HIS A 225 -12.24 8.96 10.89
CA HIS A 225 -11.11 9.54 11.60
C HIS A 225 -11.38 9.74 13.09
N ASN A 226 -12.53 10.33 13.44
CA ASN A 226 -12.89 10.54 14.85
C ASN A 226 -13.11 9.21 15.57
N TRP A 227 -13.74 8.25 14.92
CA TRP A 227 -13.90 6.89 15.45
C TRP A 227 -12.53 6.23 15.70
N LEU A 228 -11.61 6.37 14.77
CA LEU A 228 -10.23 5.85 14.88
C LEU A 228 -9.52 6.45 16.10
N GLU A 229 -9.55 7.78 16.25
CA GLU A 229 -8.89 8.45 17.39
C GLU A 229 -9.50 8.08 18.74
N GLN A 230 -10.82 7.96 18.82
CA GLN A 230 -11.51 7.49 20.02
C GLN A 230 -11.09 6.04 20.36
N THR A 231 -11.09 5.15 19.37
CA THR A 231 -10.71 3.75 19.53
C THR A 231 -9.25 3.62 19.99
N LEU A 232 -8.34 4.38 19.38
CA LEU A 232 -6.92 4.38 19.76
C LEU A 232 -6.71 4.97 21.17
N THR A 233 -7.47 5.98 21.54
CA THR A 233 -7.41 6.57 22.90
C THR A 233 -7.84 5.55 23.94
N GLU A 234 -8.91 4.81 23.68
CA GLU A 234 -9.39 3.75 24.58
C GLU A 234 -8.35 2.61 24.69
N LEU A 235 -7.84 2.12 23.55
CA LEU A 235 -6.82 1.06 23.52
C LEU A 235 -5.54 1.47 24.26
N ARG A 236 -5.09 2.72 24.12
CA ARG A 236 -3.90 3.25 24.85
C ARG A 236 -4.12 3.32 26.36
N ALA A 237 -5.36 3.52 26.79
CA ALA A 237 -5.71 3.56 28.22
C ALA A 237 -5.77 2.17 28.87
N MET A 238 -5.82 1.10 28.09
CA MET A 238 -5.92 -0.27 28.60
C MET A 238 -4.53 -0.84 28.97
N PRO A 239 -4.24 -1.16 30.24
CA PRO A 239 -2.93 -1.68 30.66
C PRO A 239 -2.62 -3.09 30.13
N ASN A 240 -3.64 -3.84 29.72
CA ASN A 240 -3.54 -5.17 29.12
C ASN A 240 -3.37 -5.15 27.60
N VAL A 241 -3.36 -3.97 26.95
CA VAL A 241 -3.19 -3.82 25.50
C VAL A 241 -1.85 -3.16 25.19
N ARG A 242 -1.10 -3.74 24.27
CA ARG A 242 0.13 -3.18 23.73
C ARG A 242 -0.03 -2.86 22.26
N LEU A 243 0.18 -1.60 21.90
CA LEU A 243 0.15 -1.11 20.54
C LEU A 243 1.57 -0.99 19.98
N LEU A 244 1.84 -1.62 18.84
CA LEU A 244 3.13 -1.62 18.15
C LEU A 244 2.92 -1.10 16.72
N ASN A 245 3.15 0.17 16.49
CA ASN A 245 3.23 0.75 15.15
C ASN A 245 4.65 0.58 14.56
N ARG A 246 4.85 0.83 13.27
CA ARG A 246 6.10 0.57 12.55
C ARG A 246 6.64 -0.84 12.77
N SER A 247 5.74 -1.81 12.97
CA SER A 247 6.02 -3.15 13.46
C SER A 247 5.50 -4.20 12.50
N THR A 248 6.38 -4.74 11.67
CA THR A 248 6.03 -5.74 10.67
C THR A 248 6.02 -7.14 11.28
N VAL A 249 4.86 -7.79 11.27
CA VAL A 249 4.76 -9.22 11.57
C VAL A 249 5.25 -9.97 10.33
N PHE A 250 6.42 -10.60 10.41
CA PHE A 250 7.09 -11.17 9.24
C PHE A 250 7.29 -12.68 9.29
N GLY A 251 7.12 -13.30 10.45
CA GLY A 251 7.26 -14.73 10.61
C GLY A 251 6.14 -15.33 11.46
N TYR A 252 5.52 -16.39 10.97
CA TYR A 252 4.53 -17.19 11.67
C TYR A 252 4.98 -18.65 11.69
N HIS A 253 5.35 -19.13 12.86
CA HIS A 253 5.93 -20.45 13.09
C HIS A 253 4.96 -21.31 13.89
N ASP A 254 5.33 -22.57 14.11
CA ASP A 254 4.52 -23.54 14.84
C ASP A 254 4.18 -23.08 16.27
N ASP A 255 3.03 -23.54 16.80
CA ASP A 255 2.51 -23.24 18.11
C ASP A 255 2.33 -21.72 18.35
N ASN A 256 1.84 -21.00 17.34
CA ASN A 256 1.64 -19.56 17.40
C ASN A 256 2.87 -18.78 17.86
N PHE A 257 4.06 -19.25 17.48
CA PHE A 257 5.27 -18.47 17.68
C PHE A 257 5.41 -17.48 16.52
N VAL A 258 5.28 -16.19 16.82
CA VAL A 258 5.24 -15.11 15.83
C VAL A 258 6.41 -14.16 16.04
N THR A 259 7.05 -13.72 14.96
CA THR A 259 8.15 -12.76 14.99
C THR A 259 7.72 -11.42 14.39
N ILE A 260 8.08 -10.32 15.09
CA ILE A 260 7.75 -8.96 14.69
C ILE A 260 9.02 -8.11 14.70
N ALA A 261 9.25 -7.38 13.62
CA ALA A 261 10.32 -6.39 13.50
C ALA A 261 9.74 -4.99 13.72
N GLU A 262 10.10 -4.36 14.83
CA GLU A 262 9.70 -3.00 15.17
C GLU A 262 10.82 -2.03 14.84
N ARG A 263 10.55 -1.02 14.01
CA ARG A 263 11.46 0.08 13.67
C ARG A 263 11.27 1.21 14.68
N MET A 264 12.22 1.40 15.60
CA MET A 264 12.06 2.34 16.70
C MET A 264 12.58 3.74 16.39
N THR A 265 13.60 3.86 15.55
CA THR A 265 14.27 5.15 15.34
C THR A 265 14.48 5.52 13.87
N ASP A 266 14.09 4.69 12.91
CA ASP A 266 14.28 4.93 11.47
C ASP A 266 13.66 6.27 10.99
N HIS A 267 12.62 6.74 11.66
CA HIS A 267 11.93 8.01 11.39
C HIS A 267 12.56 9.22 12.08
N LYS A 268 13.68 9.03 12.82
CA LYS A 268 14.34 10.10 13.58
C LYS A 268 15.63 10.53 12.90
N PRO A 269 16.03 11.81 13.04
CA PRO A 269 17.36 12.27 12.65
C PRO A 269 18.47 11.43 13.30
N LEU A 270 19.59 11.25 12.59
CA LEU A 270 20.71 10.42 13.07
C LEU A 270 21.21 10.83 14.46
N ALA A 271 21.26 12.14 14.74
CA ALA A 271 21.68 12.67 16.04
C ALA A 271 20.81 12.21 17.23
N GLU A 272 19.55 11.85 16.97
CA GLU A 272 18.59 11.44 18.00
C GLU A 272 18.54 9.92 18.19
N ARG A 273 19.24 9.14 17.35
CA ARG A 273 19.17 7.66 17.38
C ARG A 273 20.06 7.04 18.46
N ASN A 274 21.12 7.68 18.86
CA ASN A 274 22.18 7.12 19.72
C ASN A 274 21.71 6.71 21.14
N GLN A 275 20.51 7.10 21.56
CA GLN A 275 19.97 6.80 22.89
C GLN A 275 19.02 5.61 22.93
N SER A 276 18.68 5.02 21.79
CA SER A 276 17.66 3.97 21.67
C SER A 276 18.13 2.87 20.73
N ALA A 277 17.59 1.66 20.89
CA ALA A 277 17.76 0.66 19.87
C ALA A 277 17.11 1.12 18.56
N ARG A 278 17.74 0.84 17.42
CA ARG A 278 17.19 1.12 16.11
C ARG A 278 15.99 0.24 15.80
N GLU A 279 16.17 -1.05 16.01
CA GLU A 279 15.13 -2.05 15.78
C GLU A 279 15.00 -2.99 16.96
N ARG A 280 13.79 -3.51 17.12
CA ARG A 280 13.44 -4.48 18.13
C ARG A 280 12.83 -5.71 17.47
N LEU A 281 13.43 -6.86 17.71
CA LEU A 281 12.88 -8.14 17.33
C LEU A 281 12.02 -8.71 18.46
N TRP A 282 10.72 -8.72 18.27
CA TRP A 282 9.79 -9.38 19.17
C TRP A 282 9.64 -10.85 18.80
N ARG A 283 9.76 -11.72 19.76
CA ARG A 283 9.46 -13.14 19.69
C ARG A 283 8.25 -13.40 20.57
N VAL A 284 7.08 -13.52 19.97
CA VAL A 284 5.80 -13.59 20.68
C VAL A 284 5.25 -15.01 20.62
N ARG A 285 4.90 -15.55 21.79
CA ARG A 285 4.04 -16.74 21.90
C ARG A 285 2.63 -16.27 22.24
N ALA A 286 1.72 -16.43 21.28
CA ALA A 286 0.32 -16.06 21.44
C ALA A 286 -0.54 -17.29 21.66
N LYS A 287 -1.55 -17.23 22.55
CA LYS A 287 -2.53 -18.31 22.64
C LYS A 287 -3.41 -18.38 21.41
N GLN A 288 -3.76 -17.20 20.86
CA GLN A 288 -4.54 -17.05 19.63
C GLN A 288 -3.93 -15.93 18.78
N VAL A 289 -4.07 -16.05 17.45
CA VAL A 289 -3.62 -15.03 16.50
C VAL A 289 -4.77 -14.60 15.60
N VAL A 290 -4.95 -13.31 15.44
CA VAL A 290 -5.86 -12.70 14.47
C VAL A 290 -5.02 -12.09 13.35
N LEU A 291 -5.25 -12.55 12.11
CA LEU A 291 -4.65 -11.99 10.91
C LEU A 291 -5.63 -11.00 10.26
N ALA A 292 -5.41 -9.72 10.54
CA ALA A 292 -6.16 -8.58 9.99
C ALA A 292 -5.30 -7.82 8.97
N THR A 293 -4.50 -8.54 8.20
CA THR A 293 -3.44 -8.04 7.31
C THR A 293 -3.94 -7.31 6.07
N GLY A 294 -5.27 -7.24 5.90
CA GLY A 294 -5.88 -6.49 4.81
C GLY A 294 -5.75 -7.16 3.45
N ALA A 295 -5.81 -6.37 2.40
CA ALA A 295 -5.70 -6.81 1.01
C ALA A 295 -4.93 -5.79 0.18
N HIS A 296 -4.27 -6.26 -0.89
CA HIS A 296 -3.60 -5.43 -1.87
C HIS A 296 -4.51 -5.21 -3.08
N GLU A 297 -4.60 -3.98 -3.56
CA GLU A 297 -5.34 -3.69 -4.78
C GLU A 297 -4.60 -4.28 -5.98
N ARG A 298 -5.37 -4.89 -6.89
CA ARG A 298 -4.84 -5.55 -8.08
C ARG A 298 -4.68 -4.55 -9.22
N PRO A 299 -3.50 -4.45 -9.84
CA PRO A 299 -3.34 -3.68 -11.07
C PRO A 299 -4.02 -4.40 -12.24
N ILE A 300 -4.51 -3.62 -13.22
CA ILE A 300 -4.98 -4.15 -14.51
C ILE A 300 -3.83 -4.06 -15.51
N VAL A 301 -3.65 -5.11 -16.32
CA VAL A 301 -2.57 -5.18 -17.32
C VAL A 301 -3.01 -4.58 -18.66
N PHE A 302 -2.20 -3.66 -19.19
CA PHE A 302 -2.37 -3.05 -20.52
C PHE A 302 -1.01 -2.54 -21.05
N GLY A 303 -0.97 -2.12 -22.31
CA GLY A 303 0.28 -1.63 -22.90
C GLY A 303 0.83 -0.39 -22.17
N ASN A 304 2.11 -0.43 -21.74
CA ASN A 304 2.80 0.62 -20.98
C ASN A 304 2.17 0.96 -19.62
N ASN A 305 1.53 0.01 -18.94
CA ASN A 305 0.98 0.19 -17.60
C ASN A 305 2.03 0.52 -16.53
N ASP A 306 3.29 0.50 -16.89
CA ASP A 306 4.45 0.82 -16.06
C ASP A 306 4.91 2.29 -16.14
N LEU A 307 4.23 3.12 -16.93
CA LEU A 307 4.57 4.55 -17.03
C LEU A 307 4.28 5.29 -15.71
N PRO A 308 5.18 6.20 -15.28
CA PRO A 308 4.87 7.12 -14.19
C PRO A 308 3.57 7.89 -14.43
N GLY A 309 2.71 7.96 -13.42
CA GLY A 309 1.35 8.48 -13.52
C GLY A 309 0.28 7.42 -13.78
N VAL A 310 0.67 6.14 -13.94
CA VAL A 310 -0.23 4.99 -13.76
C VAL A 310 -0.09 4.55 -12.31
N MET A 311 -1.18 4.58 -11.53
CA MET A 311 -1.20 4.31 -10.09
C MET A 311 -2.40 3.43 -9.74
N LEU A 312 -2.33 2.72 -8.63
CA LEU A 312 -3.50 2.06 -8.05
C LEU A 312 -4.52 3.11 -7.59
N ALA A 313 -5.79 2.84 -7.78
CA ALA A 313 -6.87 3.78 -7.43
C ALA A 313 -6.86 4.09 -5.93
N SER A 314 -6.66 3.07 -5.11
CA SER A 314 -6.54 3.23 -3.67
C SER A 314 -5.36 4.09 -3.25
N ALA A 315 -4.22 3.95 -3.91
CA ALA A 315 -3.04 4.78 -3.63
C ALA A 315 -3.29 6.25 -4.01
N VAL A 316 -4.01 6.50 -5.12
CA VAL A 316 -4.43 7.86 -5.50
C VAL A 316 -5.26 8.50 -4.39
N SER A 317 -6.31 7.81 -3.89
CA SER A 317 -7.12 8.30 -2.77
C SER A 317 -6.28 8.55 -1.50
N SER A 318 -5.36 7.64 -1.20
CA SER A 318 -4.46 7.77 -0.04
C SER A 318 -3.54 9.00 -0.15
N TYR A 319 -2.87 9.20 -1.28
CA TYR A 319 -2.00 10.37 -1.46
C TYR A 319 -2.78 11.69 -1.44
N LEU A 320 -4.02 11.71 -1.94
CA LEU A 320 -4.90 12.87 -1.83
C LEU A 320 -5.33 13.12 -0.38
N ASN A 321 -5.93 12.13 0.27
CA ASN A 321 -6.62 12.29 1.54
C ASN A 321 -5.65 12.33 2.73
N ASP A 322 -4.65 11.45 2.76
CA ASP A 322 -3.70 11.35 3.87
C ASP A 322 -2.54 12.35 3.77
N PHE A 323 -2.14 12.72 2.55
CA PHE A 323 -0.95 13.56 2.32
C PHE A 323 -1.23 14.86 1.57
N ALA A 324 -2.46 15.15 1.16
CA ALA A 324 -2.85 16.33 0.39
C ALA A 324 -1.99 16.57 -0.87
N VAL A 325 -1.60 15.50 -1.59
CA VAL A 325 -0.73 15.58 -2.76
C VAL A 325 -1.53 15.85 -4.03
N PRO A 326 -1.28 16.92 -4.80
CA PRO A 326 -1.91 17.18 -6.09
C PRO A 326 -1.30 16.28 -7.18
N LEU A 327 -1.86 15.09 -7.37
CA LEU A 327 -1.30 14.08 -8.27
C LEU A 327 -1.39 14.43 -9.74
N ALA A 328 -2.41 15.20 -10.17
CA ALA A 328 -2.72 15.46 -11.56
C ALA A 328 -3.47 16.77 -11.76
N LYS A 329 -3.58 17.20 -13.03
CA LYS A 329 -4.58 18.16 -13.49
C LYS A 329 -5.79 17.46 -14.09
N THR A 330 -5.54 16.39 -14.85
CA THR A 330 -6.57 15.59 -15.53
C THR A 330 -6.32 14.12 -15.28
N ALA A 331 -7.26 13.47 -14.62
CA ALA A 331 -7.21 12.06 -14.27
C ALA A 331 -8.22 11.23 -15.06
N ILE A 332 -7.94 9.96 -15.20
CA ILE A 332 -8.86 8.92 -15.66
C ILE A 332 -8.83 7.79 -14.63
N VAL A 333 -9.98 7.16 -14.40
CA VAL A 333 -10.09 5.96 -13.58
C VAL A 333 -10.38 4.77 -14.48
N PHE A 334 -9.68 3.66 -14.29
CA PHE A 334 -9.91 2.40 -15.01
C PHE A 334 -10.25 1.30 -14.01
N ALA A 335 -11.43 0.72 -14.13
CA ALA A 335 -12.06 -0.09 -13.11
C ALA A 335 -12.70 -1.38 -13.65
N ASN A 336 -12.86 -2.36 -12.77
CA ASN A 336 -13.71 -3.53 -12.90
C ASN A 336 -14.64 -3.74 -11.68
N ASN A 337 -14.72 -2.74 -10.80
CA ASN A 337 -15.44 -2.78 -9.53
C ASN A 337 -15.92 -1.38 -9.11
N ASP A 338 -16.86 -1.29 -8.17
CA ASP A 338 -17.42 0.00 -7.71
C ASP A 338 -16.46 0.80 -6.82
N GLY A 339 -15.56 0.14 -6.08
CA GLY A 339 -14.63 0.82 -5.16
C GLY A 339 -13.76 1.87 -5.86
N ALA A 340 -13.41 1.66 -7.12
CA ALA A 340 -12.64 2.61 -7.92
C ALA A 340 -13.37 3.92 -8.20
N TYR A 341 -14.72 3.92 -8.17
CA TYR A 341 -15.51 5.14 -8.35
C TYR A 341 -15.34 6.11 -7.18
N GLN A 342 -15.05 5.59 -5.97
CA GLN A 342 -14.69 6.44 -4.84
C GLN A 342 -13.45 7.31 -5.16
N THR A 343 -12.45 6.75 -5.85
CA THR A 343 -11.28 7.52 -6.27
C THR A 343 -11.65 8.64 -7.26
N ALA A 344 -12.62 8.43 -8.14
CA ALA A 344 -13.11 9.49 -9.02
C ALA A 344 -13.78 10.63 -8.22
N LEU A 345 -14.55 10.31 -7.18
CA LEU A 345 -15.12 11.28 -6.26
C LEU A 345 -14.04 12.04 -5.49
N ASP A 346 -13.04 11.33 -4.94
CA ASP A 346 -11.94 11.93 -4.20
C ASP A 346 -11.14 12.92 -5.07
N LEU A 347 -10.87 12.56 -6.33
CA LEU A 347 -10.20 13.42 -7.30
C LEU A 347 -11.03 14.67 -7.60
N SER A 348 -12.34 14.50 -7.84
CA SER A 348 -13.26 15.60 -8.12
C SER A 348 -13.36 16.57 -6.94
N ASP A 349 -13.52 16.06 -5.72
CA ASP A 349 -13.57 16.85 -4.49
C ASP A 349 -12.29 17.64 -4.26
N ALA A 350 -11.14 17.07 -4.65
CA ALA A 350 -9.84 17.72 -4.61
C ALA A 350 -9.62 18.76 -5.74
N GLY A 351 -10.62 19.01 -6.59
CA GLY A 351 -10.56 19.95 -7.71
C GLY A 351 -9.75 19.45 -8.91
N ILE A 352 -9.50 18.14 -9.00
CA ILE A 352 -8.83 17.51 -10.13
C ILE A 352 -9.87 17.08 -11.17
N THR A 353 -9.70 17.49 -12.42
CA THR A 353 -10.61 17.10 -13.49
C THR A 353 -10.56 15.60 -13.74
N VAL A 354 -11.67 14.90 -13.57
CA VAL A 354 -11.82 13.50 -13.97
C VAL A 354 -12.42 13.46 -15.38
N ALA A 355 -11.60 13.14 -16.37
CA ALA A 355 -12.02 13.15 -17.78
C ALA A 355 -12.98 12.01 -18.11
N ALA A 356 -12.79 10.84 -17.51
CA ALA A 356 -13.68 9.69 -17.66
C ALA A 356 -13.39 8.62 -16.58
N VAL A 357 -14.39 7.76 -16.35
CA VAL A 357 -14.22 6.44 -15.75
C VAL A 357 -14.41 5.39 -16.83
N ILE A 358 -13.39 4.55 -17.05
CA ILE A 358 -13.43 3.43 -17.99
C ILE A 358 -13.76 2.18 -17.19
N ASP A 359 -14.84 1.49 -17.50
CA ASP A 359 -15.26 0.30 -16.77
C ASP A 359 -15.42 -0.89 -17.73
N VAL A 360 -14.80 -2.01 -17.37
CA VAL A 360 -14.89 -3.24 -18.16
C VAL A 360 -16.31 -3.83 -18.16
N ARG A 361 -17.09 -3.54 -17.13
CA ARG A 361 -18.46 -4.04 -16.98
C ARG A 361 -19.38 -3.32 -17.94
N THR A 362 -20.29 -4.06 -18.54
CA THR A 362 -21.34 -3.50 -19.41
C THR A 362 -22.48 -2.84 -18.61
N LYS A 363 -22.57 -3.15 -17.32
CA LYS A 363 -23.56 -2.57 -16.38
C LYS A 363 -22.87 -2.26 -15.07
N ALA A 364 -23.02 -1.05 -14.59
CA ALA A 364 -22.55 -0.57 -13.30
C ALA A 364 -23.63 0.36 -12.72
N ASN A 365 -24.27 -0.04 -11.63
CA ASN A 365 -25.46 0.62 -11.06
C ASN A 365 -25.32 0.86 -9.55
N GLY A 366 -24.11 0.81 -9.01
CA GLY A 366 -23.85 1.05 -7.58
C GLY A 366 -24.05 2.52 -7.19
N ALA A 367 -24.27 2.78 -5.91
CA ALA A 367 -24.48 4.15 -5.40
C ALA A 367 -23.32 5.09 -5.73
N LEU A 368 -22.06 4.60 -5.69
CA LEU A 368 -20.86 5.39 -6.07
C LEU A 368 -20.88 5.72 -7.57
N VAL A 369 -21.35 4.80 -8.41
CA VAL A 369 -21.46 5.01 -9.86
C VAL A 369 -22.45 6.14 -10.16
N GLU A 370 -23.62 6.15 -9.50
CA GLU A 370 -24.63 7.20 -9.67
C GLU A 370 -24.13 8.55 -9.14
N GLN A 371 -23.38 8.58 -8.06
CA GLN A 371 -22.74 9.81 -7.57
C GLN A 371 -21.76 10.38 -8.60
N VAL A 372 -20.90 9.54 -9.20
CA VAL A 372 -19.96 9.98 -10.24
C VAL A 372 -20.72 10.50 -11.46
N ARG A 373 -21.78 9.84 -11.90
CA ARG A 373 -22.64 10.32 -13.01
C ARG A 373 -23.30 11.67 -12.71
N SER A 374 -23.73 11.91 -11.47
CA SER A 374 -24.35 13.18 -11.07
C SER A 374 -23.39 14.37 -11.15
N LEU A 375 -22.06 14.12 -11.14
CA LEU A 375 -21.03 15.11 -11.38
C LEU A 375 -20.74 15.35 -12.88
N ASN A 376 -21.53 14.77 -13.79
CA ASN A 376 -21.34 14.80 -15.24
C ASN A 376 -19.98 14.22 -15.70
N ILE A 377 -19.42 13.28 -14.96
CA ILE A 377 -18.21 12.54 -15.35
C ILE A 377 -18.62 11.42 -16.32
N ASP A 378 -17.95 11.33 -17.47
CA ASP A 378 -18.22 10.31 -18.49
C ASP A 378 -17.86 8.90 -17.98
N CYS A 379 -18.86 8.01 -17.87
CA CYS A 379 -18.67 6.62 -17.48
C CYS A 379 -18.79 5.71 -18.71
N ILE A 380 -17.64 5.27 -19.22
CA ILE A 380 -17.51 4.49 -20.46
C ILE A 380 -17.50 3.01 -20.11
N LEU A 381 -18.70 2.41 -20.11
CA LEU A 381 -18.90 1.00 -19.76
C LEU A 381 -18.54 0.07 -20.91
N GLY A 382 -18.29 -1.21 -20.60
CA GLY A 382 -17.93 -2.26 -21.57
C GLY A 382 -16.65 -1.92 -22.35
N SER A 383 -15.71 -1.22 -21.71
CA SER A 383 -14.52 -0.67 -22.39
C SER A 383 -13.27 -0.89 -21.58
N VAL A 384 -12.13 -0.91 -22.26
CA VAL A 384 -10.82 -1.15 -21.64
C VAL A 384 -9.80 -0.12 -22.08
N VAL A 385 -8.85 0.14 -21.21
CA VAL A 385 -7.61 0.83 -21.56
C VAL A 385 -6.70 -0.18 -22.27
N VAL A 386 -6.37 0.08 -23.52
CA VAL A 386 -5.50 -0.78 -24.33
C VAL A 386 -4.03 -0.44 -24.09
N LYS A 387 -3.74 0.86 -23.95
CA LYS A 387 -2.36 1.35 -23.84
C LYS A 387 -2.30 2.74 -23.21
N ALA A 388 -1.30 2.96 -22.39
CA ALA A 388 -0.89 4.30 -21.97
C ALA A 388 0.17 4.87 -22.90
N ASN A 389 0.06 6.16 -23.25
CA ASN A 389 0.98 6.88 -24.10
C ASN A 389 1.76 7.92 -23.30
N GLY A 390 3.07 7.97 -23.53
CA GLY A 390 3.99 8.89 -22.87
C GLY A 390 5.43 8.42 -23.00
N LYS A 391 6.39 9.23 -22.57
CA LYS A 391 7.81 8.86 -22.52
C LYS A 391 8.32 8.73 -21.09
N ARG A 392 8.21 9.78 -20.28
CA ARG A 392 8.63 9.82 -18.88
C ARG A 392 7.46 9.80 -17.91
N HIS A 393 6.28 10.12 -18.35
CA HIS A 393 5.01 10.05 -17.65
C HIS A 393 3.88 9.92 -18.67
N ILE A 394 2.73 9.50 -18.20
CA ILE A 394 1.52 9.36 -19.00
C ILE A 394 1.08 10.74 -19.55
N LYS A 395 0.55 10.76 -20.78
CA LYS A 395 -0.02 11.94 -21.44
C LYS A 395 -1.41 11.69 -22.01
N SER A 396 -1.71 10.43 -22.31
CA SER A 396 -3.02 9.99 -22.78
C SER A 396 -3.13 8.47 -22.65
N ILE A 397 -4.35 7.98 -22.80
CA ILE A 397 -4.65 6.55 -22.93
C ILE A 397 -5.34 6.27 -24.27
N GLN A 398 -5.23 5.04 -24.73
CA GLN A 398 -6.08 4.48 -25.78
C GLN A 398 -7.16 3.61 -25.14
N VAL A 399 -8.42 3.87 -25.50
CA VAL A 399 -9.59 3.15 -24.99
C VAL A 399 -10.28 2.47 -26.17
N SER A 400 -10.70 1.23 -26.01
CA SER A 400 -11.50 0.47 -26.96
C SER A 400 -12.64 -0.24 -26.26
N ALA A 401 -13.76 -0.43 -26.95
CA ALA A 401 -14.83 -1.27 -26.44
C ALA A 401 -14.37 -2.74 -26.35
N LEU A 402 -14.92 -3.49 -25.42
CA LEU A 402 -14.80 -4.94 -25.34
C LEU A 402 -15.84 -5.60 -26.25
N GLY A 403 -15.44 -6.66 -26.94
CA GLY A 403 -16.38 -7.52 -27.64
C GLY A 403 -17.28 -8.30 -26.67
N LEU A 404 -18.35 -8.89 -27.20
CA LEU A 404 -19.32 -9.66 -26.40
C LEU A 404 -18.69 -10.84 -25.66
N ASP A 405 -17.56 -11.34 -26.14
CA ASP A 405 -16.77 -12.41 -25.49
C ASP A 405 -15.92 -11.93 -24.31
N SER A 406 -15.90 -10.61 -24.04
CA SER A 406 -15.05 -9.96 -23.04
C SER A 406 -13.53 -10.26 -23.20
N LYS A 407 -13.09 -10.71 -24.37
CA LYS A 407 -11.70 -11.09 -24.67
C LYS A 407 -11.14 -10.38 -25.89
N THR A 408 -11.97 -9.99 -26.83
CA THR A 408 -11.57 -9.29 -28.06
C THR A 408 -11.86 -7.81 -27.95
N LEU A 409 -11.12 -6.98 -28.70
CA LEU A 409 -11.40 -5.56 -28.82
C LEU A 409 -12.41 -5.33 -29.96
N ALA A 410 -13.37 -4.44 -29.74
CA ALA A 410 -14.39 -4.07 -30.72
C ALA A 410 -14.30 -2.58 -31.08
N GLY A 411 -14.58 -2.27 -32.35
CA GLY A 411 -14.61 -0.91 -32.84
C GLY A 411 -13.26 -0.21 -32.95
N GLN A 412 -13.30 1.11 -33.14
CA GLN A 412 -12.09 1.94 -33.23
C GLN A 412 -11.66 2.42 -31.85
N SER A 413 -10.36 2.38 -31.60
CA SER A 413 -9.78 2.94 -30.38
C SER A 413 -9.84 4.46 -30.40
N ARG A 414 -10.22 5.08 -29.29
CA ARG A 414 -10.14 6.54 -29.07
C ARG A 414 -9.02 6.90 -28.10
N THR A 415 -8.43 8.07 -28.28
CA THR A 415 -7.40 8.59 -27.39
C THR A 415 -8.01 9.64 -26.45
N ILE A 416 -7.77 9.51 -25.16
CA ILE A 416 -8.18 10.48 -24.14
C ILE A 416 -6.94 11.02 -23.43
N ALA A 417 -6.81 12.35 -23.38
CA ALA A 417 -5.68 13.00 -22.70
C ALA A 417 -5.82 12.90 -21.17
N CYS A 418 -4.71 12.60 -20.49
CA CYS A 418 -4.62 12.58 -19.04
C CYS A 418 -3.16 12.64 -18.58
N ASP A 419 -2.92 13.07 -17.35
CA ASP A 419 -1.61 13.02 -16.68
C ASP A 419 -1.60 12.10 -15.44
N LEU A 420 -2.74 11.44 -15.17
CA LEU A 420 -2.90 10.36 -14.19
C LEU A 420 -3.90 9.32 -14.71
N LEU A 421 -3.56 8.05 -14.53
CA LEU A 421 -4.48 6.92 -14.71
C LEU A 421 -4.52 6.12 -13.40
N ALA A 422 -5.64 6.20 -12.69
CA ALA A 422 -5.91 5.39 -11.51
C ALA A 422 -6.51 4.05 -11.94
N THR A 423 -5.96 2.91 -11.51
CA THR A 423 -6.40 1.57 -11.93
C THR A 423 -6.83 0.73 -10.75
N SER A 424 -7.94 0.00 -10.88
CA SER A 424 -8.41 -0.96 -9.88
C SER A 424 -8.92 -2.22 -10.53
N GLY A 425 -8.24 -3.34 -10.28
CA GLY A 425 -8.61 -4.69 -10.73
C GLY A 425 -9.26 -5.55 -9.64
N GLY A 426 -9.75 -4.92 -8.56
CA GLY A 426 -10.23 -5.58 -7.36
C GLY A 426 -9.13 -5.84 -6.35
N TRP A 427 -9.35 -6.73 -5.40
CA TRP A 427 -8.49 -6.92 -4.23
C TRP A 427 -7.99 -8.34 -4.09
N ASN A 428 -6.76 -8.49 -3.62
CA ASN A 428 -6.16 -9.76 -3.23
C ASN A 428 -5.89 -9.75 -1.72
N PRO A 429 -6.53 -10.61 -0.93
CA PRO A 429 -6.21 -10.79 0.48
C PRO A 429 -4.72 -11.01 0.72
N ALA A 430 -4.17 -10.36 1.74
CA ALA A 430 -2.76 -10.49 2.14
C ALA A 430 -2.57 -11.75 3.01
N ILE A 431 -2.55 -12.91 2.36
CA ILE A 431 -2.57 -14.24 3.00
C ILE A 431 -1.19 -14.82 3.33
N HIS A 432 -0.14 -14.01 3.30
CA HIS A 432 1.24 -14.49 3.48
C HIS A 432 1.46 -15.16 4.83
N LEU A 433 1.05 -14.53 5.94
CA LEU A 433 1.15 -15.08 7.29
C LEU A 433 0.25 -16.29 7.47
N PHE A 434 -0.93 -16.30 6.85
CA PHE A 434 -1.81 -17.46 6.84
C PHE A 434 -1.14 -18.68 6.16
N ALA A 435 -0.50 -18.46 5.00
CA ALA A 435 0.22 -19.53 4.31
C ALA A 435 1.45 -20.01 5.10
N GLN A 436 2.17 -19.10 5.77
CA GLN A 436 3.29 -19.46 6.65
C GLN A 436 2.85 -20.32 7.84
N SER A 437 1.65 -20.11 8.38
CA SER A 437 1.09 -20.94 9.45
C SER A 437 0.70 -22.36 9.00
N GLY A 438 0.94 -22.71 7.74
CA GLY A 438 0.55 -23.98 7.12
C GLY A 438 -0.89 -24.03 6.60
N GLY A 439 -1.64 -22.93 6.70
CA GLY A 439 -3.02 -22.81 6.23
C GLY A 439 -3.15 -23.04 4.72
N LYS A 440 -4.29 -23.56 4.28
CA LYS A 440 -4.62 -23.76 2.86
C LYS A 440 -5.64 -22.75 2.41
N VAL A 441 -5.46 -22.26 1.19
CA VAL A 441 -6.35 -21.26 0.58
C VAL A 441 -7.25 -21.93 -0.46
N SER A 442 -8.43 -21.35 -0.69
CA SER A 442 -9.34 -21.72 -1.78
C SER A 442 -9.65 -20.51 -2.65
N TRP A 443 -10.02 -20.75 -3.90
CA TRP A 443 -10.45 -19.70 -4.82
C TRP A 443 -11.93 -19.39 -4.61
N ASP A 444 -12.24 -18.12 -4.33
CA ASP A 444 -13.59 -17.59 -4.29
C ASP A 444 -13.95 -16.97 -5.65
N GLN A 445 -14.88 -17.58 -6.36
CA GLN A 445 -15.27 -17.15 -7.71
C GLN A 445 -15.99 -15.79 -7.71
N ALA A 446 -16.80 -15.51 -6.68
CA ALA A 446 -17.55 -14.26 -6.60
C ALA A 446 -16.65 -13.07 -6.31
N LYS A 447 -15.64 -13.27 -5.45
CA LYS A 447 -14.64 -12.26 -5.09
C LYS A 447 -13.46 -12.23 -6.05
N ALA A 448 -13.34 -13.23 -6.93
CA ALA A 448 -12.24 -13.45 -7.85
C ALA A 448 -10.86 -13.33 -7.18
N CYS A 449 -10.70 -13.94 -6.00
CA CYS A 449 -9.46 -13.95 -5.24
C CYS A 449 -9.32 -15.24 -4.42
N PHE A 450 -8.09 -15.48 -3.93
CA PHE A 450 -7.84 -16.53 -2.95
C PHE A 450 -8.17 -16.05 -1.55
N VAL A 451 -8.89 -16.89 -0.80
CA VAL A 451 -9.25 -16.63 0.60
C VAL A 451 -8.74 -17.76 1.50
N PRO A 452 -8.52 -17.51 2.81
CA PRO A 452 -8.23 -18.56 3.80
C PRO A 452 -9.33 -19.63 3.83
N ASP A 453 -8.92 -20.91 3.92
CA ASP A 453 -9.83 -22.05 3.95
C ASP A 453 -9.53 -22.96 5.16
N LYS A 454 -8.45 -23.76 5.11
CA LYS A 454 -8.12 -24.70 6.19
C LYS A 454 -7.09 -24.16 7.15
N LEU A 455 -7.45 -24.09 8.41
CA LEU A 455 -6.57 -23.67 9.50
C LEU A 455 -5.69 -24.84 9.97
N VAL A 456 -4.47 -24.53 10.40
CA VAL A 456 -3.54 -25.48 11.04
C VAL A 456 -3.19 -25.03 12.46
N GLN A 457 -2.97 -23.75 12.64
CA GLN A 457 -2.64 -23.15 13.94
C GLN A 457 -3.90 -22.55 14.60
N ALA A 458 -3.80 -22.18 15.87
CA ALA A 458 -4.86 -21.48 16.60
C ALA A 458 -4.93 -20.00 16.16
N GLN A 459 -5.47 -19.76 14.97
CA GLN A 459 -5.56 -18.45 14.35
C GLN A 459 -6.85 -18.29 13.54
N VAL A 460 -7.18 -17.03 13.23
CA VAL A 460 -8.27 -16.68 12.31
C VAL A 460 -7.88 -15.49 11.47
N SER A 461 -8.24 -15.50 10.18
CA SER A 461 -8.14 -14.34 9.29
C SER A 461 -9.45 -13.60 9.25
N ILE A 462 -9.43 -12.26 9.30
CA ILE A 462 -10.62 -11.40 9.36
C ILE A 462 -10.52 -10.21 8.42
N GLY A 463 -11.65 -9.61 8.13
CA GLY A 463 -11.77 -8.44 7.26
C GLY A 463 -11.26 -8.73 5.86
N ALA A 464 -10.60 -7.77 5.22
CA ALA A 464 -10.14 -7.91 3.85
C ALA A 464 -9.11 -9.05 3.65
N ALA A 465 -8.40 -9.48 4.71
CA ALA A 465 -7.56 -10.66 4.68
C ALA A 465 -8.35 -11.98 4.54
N ASN A 466 -9.64 -11.94 4.82
CA ASN A 466 -10.60 -13.05 4.63
C ASN A 466 -11.59 -12.78 3.48
N GLY A 467 -11.37 -11.71 2.70
CA GLY A 467 -12.23 -11.33 1.59
C GLY A 467 -13.50 -10.58 1.98
N SER A 468 -13.59 -10.01 3.18
CA SER A 468 -14.62 -9.05 3.59
C SER A 468 -14.12 -7.65 3.26
N PHE A 469 -14.59 -7.07 2.15
CA PHE A 469 -14.06 -5.79 1.66
C PHE A 469 -14.89 -4.58 2.10
N ALA A 470 -16.17 -4.77 2.46
CA ALA A 470 -17.01 -3.71 2.97
C ALA A 470 -16.64 -3.35 4.42
N LEU A 471 -16.70 -2.06 4.76
CA LEU A 471 -16.34 -1.57 6.09
C LEU A 471 -17.18 -2.22 7.21
N GLN A 472 -18.51 -2.34 7.00
CA GLN A 472 -19.39 -2.98 7.98
C GLN A 472 -19.01 -4.45 8.22
N GLU A 473 -18.69 -5.18 7.15
CA GLU A 473 -18.25 -6.58 7.26
C GLU A 473 -16.95 -6.68 8.06
N CYS A 474 -15.99 -5.78 7.80
CA CYS A 474 -14.74 -5.72 8.55
C CYS A 474 -14.95 -5.49 10.06
N LEU A 475 -15.86 -4.57 10.43
CA LEU A 475 -16.18 -4.31 11.83
C LEU A 475 -16.85 -5.52 12.50
N ASN A 476 -17.80 -6.14 11.80
CA ASN A 476 -18.49 -7.36 12.26
C ASN A 476 -17.52 -8.52 12.45
N ASP A 477 -16.64 -8.78 11.47
CA ASP A 477 -15.64 -9.86 11.52
C ASP A 477 -14.71 -9.69 12.72
N GLY A 478 -14.22 -8.47 12.94
CA GLY A 478 -13.32 -8.17 14.05
C GLY A 478 -13.94 -8.45 15.40
N MET A 479 -15.15 -7.95 15.62
CA MET A 479 -15.87 -8.15 16.86
C MET A 479 -16.25 -9.62 17.07
N HIS A 480 -16.81 -10.27 16.04
CA HIS A 480 -17.25 -11.67 16.12
C HIS A 480 -16.10 -12.62 16.44
N ALA A 481 -15.00 -12.50 15.71
CA ALA A 481 -13.81 -13.32 15.94
C ALA A 481 -13.23 -13.13 17.34
N ALA A 482 -13.13 -11.88 17.80
CA ALA A 482 -12.62 -11.60 19.14
C ALA A 482 -13.53 -12.15 20.24
N ASN A 483 -14.86 -12.04 20.11
CA ASN A 483 -15.80 -12.61 21.07
C ASN A 483 -15.64 -14.12 21.21
N ILE A 484 -15.51 -14.85 20.09
CA ILE A 484 -15.26 -16.30 20.10
C ILE A 484 -13.92 -16.60 20.78
N ILE A 485 -12.88 -15.88 20.43
CA ILE A 485 -11.53 -16.08 20.98
C ILE A 485 -11.52 -15.86 22.50
N VAL A 486 -12.07 -14.75 23.00
CA VAL A 486 -12.03 -14.45 24.43
C VAL A 486 -12.87 -15.44 25.24
N GLN A 487 -14.01 -15.89 24.71
CA GLN A 487 -14.81 -16.96 25.33
C GLN A 487 -14.03 -18.28 25.41
N ASN A 488 -13.37 -18.70 24.33
CA ASN A 488 -12.54 -19.89 24.30
C ASN A 488 -11.34 -19.82 25.27
N LEU A 489 -10.86 -18.62 25.53
CA LEU A 489 -9.78 -18.37 26.50
C LEU A 489 -10.28 -18.22 27.95
N GLY A 490 -11.60 -18.31 28.19
CA GLY A 490 -12.22 -18.25 29.51
C GLY A 490 -12.48 -16.83 30.03
N PHE A 491 -12.40 -15.82 29.19
CA PHE A 491 -12.78 -14.44 29.55
C PHE A 491 -14.29 -14.25 29.39
N LYS A 492 -14.85 -13.32 30.15
CA LYS A 492 -16.24 -12.89 29.94
C LYS A 492 -16.31 -11.93 28.76
N SER A 493 -17.17 -12.23 27.80
CA SER A 493 -17.47 -11.36 26.67
C SER A 493 -18.71 -10.55 26.99
N GLU A 494 -18.66 -9.23 26.81
CA GLU A 494 -19.86 -8.39 26.83
C GLU A 494 -20.56 -8.49 25.47
N ALA A 495 -21.85 -8.76 25.50
CA ALA A 495 -22.67 -8.76 24.29
C ALA A 495 -22.89 -7.30 23.84
N SER A 496 -22.05 -6.80 22.96
CA SER A 496 -22.24 -5.50 22.30
C SER A 496 -22.54 -5.71 20.81
N ALA A 497 -23.30 -4.80 20.20
CA ALA A 497 -23.45 -4.76 18.76
C ALA A 497 -22.21 -4.13 18.12
N ALA A 498 -21.87 -4.56 16.90
CA ALA A 498 -20.80 -3.89 16.15
C ALA A 498 -21.22 -2.46 15.79
N PRO A 499 -20.27 -1.52 15.77
CA PRO A 499 -20.52 -0.17 15.27
C PRO A 499 -21.13 -0.21 13.88
N GLN A 500 -22.05 0.71 13.59
CA GLN A 500 -22.78 0.73 12.33
C GLN A 500 -22.16 1.74 11.37
N CYS A 501 -21.99 1.35 10.11
CA CYS A 501 -21.60 2.26 9.05
C CYS A 501 -22.63 2.22 7.92
N ARG A 502 -22.60 3.23 7.07
CA ARG A 502 -23.48 3.27 5.90
C ARG A 502 -23.16 2.07 5.01
N ALA A 503 -24.10 1.16 4.87
CA ALA A 503 -23.96 0.06 3.93
C ALA A 503 -23.95 0.63 2.50
N VAL A 504 -22.86 0.46 1.80
CA VAL A 504 -22.78 0.69 0.35
C VAL A 504 -22.77 -0.71 -0.27
N PRO A 505 -23.87 -1.13 -0.93
CA PRO A 505 -23.88 -2.40 -1.64
C PRO A 505 -22.79 -2.37 -2.72
N GLU A 506 -21.82 -3.26 -2.64
CA GLU A 506 -20.86 -3.44 -3.72
C GLU A 506 -21.50 -4.19 -4.88
N ALA A 507 -21.37 -3.65 -6.10
CA ALA A 507 -21.73 -4.40 -7.29
C ALA A 507 -20.68 -5.49 -7.54
N LEU A 508 -21.14 -6.57 -8.16
CA LEU A 508 -20.27 -7.72 -8.47
C LEU A 508 -19.05 -7.28 -9.27
N LEU A 509 -17.88 -7.70 -8.81
CA LEU A 509 -16.61 -7.57 -9.51
C LEU A 509 -16.67 -8.38 -10.82
N GLN A 510 -16.28 -7.77 -11.95
CA GLN A 510 -16.01 -8.53 -13.16
C GLN A 510 -14.52 -8.90 -13.20
N ALA A 511 -14.22 -10.19 -13.18
CA ALA A 511 -12.84 -10.67 -13.28
C ALA A 511 -12.20 -10.18 -14.60
N PHE A 512 -11.23 -9.28 -14.48
CA PHE A 512 -10.47 -8.69 -15.59
C PHE A 512 -9.18 -8.05 -15.07
N TRP A 513 -8.03 -8.56 -15.50
CA TRP A 513 -6.71 -8.04 -15.11
C TRP A 513 -5.59 -8.41 -16.08
#